data_80477b66654f8be04e121bb1ce8f549d
#
_entry.id   80477b66654f8be04e121bb1ce8f549d
#
_cell.length_a   1.000
_cell.length_b   1.000
_cell.length_c   1.000
_cell.angle_alpha   90.00
_cell.angle_beta   90.00
_cell.angle_gamma   90.00
#
_symmetry.space_group_name_H-M   'P 1'
#
loop_
_entity.id
_entity.type
_entity.pdbx_description
1 polymer ?
#
loop_
_entity_poly.entity_id
_entity_poly.type
_entity_poly.pdbx_seq_one_letter_code
_entity_poly.pdbx_strand_id
1 'polypeptide(L)'
;TVTASLRVMGLSAEPHFQRYHRVLNRAVWSPLTASRLLLRLLVAMFVPWGVVVCGLDDTIERRRGDHIRARGIYRDPVRSSHSHVVKVSGLRWLCCMLLTPMQWAGRIWALPLMTVLCPSERFYEQQGRRHQTLVERAWQIIHVVVRWLPRRDLVFVADSSYAVLELLHQVSELPRASLITRLRLDAALYNPPPQRAPRT
;
A
#
# COMPACT_ATOMS: atom_id res chain seq x y z
N THR A 1 2.80 -19.85 -8.79
CA THR A 1 4.20 -20.27 -9.00
C THR A 1 4.72 -19.70 -10.32
N VAL A 2 6.06 -19.50 -10.47
CA VAL A 2 6.69 -19.05 -11.72
C VAL A 2 6.27 -19.96 -12.90
N THR A 3 6.27 -21.25 -12.67
CA THR A 3 5.86 -22.22 -13.70
C THR A 3 4.41 -22.05 -14.15
N ALA A 4 3.49 -21.72 -13.24
CA ALA A 4 2.11 -21.45 -13.61
C ALA A 4 2.00 -20.18 -14.46
N SER A 5 2.74 -19.13 -14.10
CA SER A 5 2.79 -17.89 -14.90
C SER A 5 3.34 -18.14 -16.31
N LEU A 6 4.41 -18.94 -16.43
CA LEU A 6 4.96 -19.30 -17.72
C LEU A 6 3.95 -20.04 -18.62
N ARG A 7 3.16 -20.97 -18.04
CA ARG A 7 2.11 -21.67 -18.79
C ARG A 7 1.03 -20.70 -19.32
N VAL A 8 0.57 -19.79 -18.48
CA VAL A 8 -0.44 -18.78 -18.88
C VAL A 8 0.10 -17.86 -19.97
N MET A 9 1.41 -17.57 -19.97
CA MET A 9 2.07 -16.75 -20.99
C MET A 9 2.44 -17.52 -22.27
N GLY A 10 2.04 -18.78 -22.43
CA GLY A 10 2.36 -19.59 -23.59
C GLY A 10 3.81 -20.13 -23.60
N LEU A 11 4.53 -20.00 -22.50
CA LEU A 11 5.93 -20.41 -22.35
C LEU A 11 6.07 -21.77 -21.65
N SER A 12 5.11 -22.67 -21.83
CA SER A 12 5.10 -23.99 -21.19
C SER A 12 6.26 -24.90 -21.64
N ALA A 13 6.71 -24.71 -22.89
CA ALA A 13 7.80 -25.46 -23.49
C ALA A 13 9.15 -24.72 -23.48
N GLU A 14 9.30 -23.64 -22.72
CA GLU A 14 10.54 -22.87 -22.62
C GLU A 14 11.68 -23.71 -21.99
N PRO A 15 12.72 -24.06 -22.77
CA PRO A 15 13.78 -24.96 -22.28
C PRO A 15 14.64 -24.33 -21.19
N HIS A 16 14.70 -22.97 -21.15
CA HIS A 16 15.49 -22.22 -20.19
C HIS A 16 14.64 -21.62 -19.06
N PHE A 17 13.56 -22.28 -18.66
CA PHE A 17 12.62 -21.80 -17.63
C PHE A 17 13.30 -21.45 -16.29
N GLN A 18 14.45 -22.03 -15.97
CA GLN A 18 15.23 -21.70 -14.77
C GLN A 18 15.69 -20.23 -14.74
N ARG A 19 15.82 -19.55 -15.89
CA ARG A 19 16.16 -18.12 -15.94
C ARG A 19 15.11 -17.27 -15.24
N TYR A 20 13.84 -17.62 -15.38
CA TYR A 20 12.73 -16.93 -14.71
C TYR A 20 12.73 -17.17 -13.19
N HIS A 21 13.07 -18.37 -12.75
CA HIS A 21 13.27 -18.64 -11.32
C HIS A 21 14.45 -17.84 -10.75
N ARG A 22 15.53 -17.69 -11.50
CA ARG A 22 16.72 -16.92 -11.08
C ARG A 22 16.44 -15.45 -10.87
N VAL A 23 15.46 -14.86 -11.58
CA VAL A 23 15.03 -13.48 -11.36
C VAL A 23 14.53 -13.27 -9.92
N LEU A 24 13.86 -14.27 -9.33
CA LEU A 24 13.32 -14.14 -7.97
C LEU A 24 14.30 -14.54 -6.86
N ASN A 25 15.27 -15.43 -7.14
CA ASN A 25 16.13 -15.99 -6.09
C ASN A 25 17.60 -15.57 -6.15
N ARG A 26 18.10 -15.07 -7.29
CA ARG A 26 19.52 -14.73 -7.48
C ARG A 26 19.80 -13.38 -8.11
N ALA A 27 18.89 -12.88 -8.96
CA ALA A 27 19.11 -11.60 -9.63
C ALA A 27 19.05 -10.44 -8.64
N VAL A 28 20.02 -9.55 -8.74
CA VAL A 28 20.02 -8.29 -7.99
C VAL A 28 19.24 -7.26 -8.80
N TRP A 29 18.06 -6.90 -8.33
CA TRP A 29 17.22 -5.88 -8.95
C TRP A 29 16.55 -5.03 -7.89
N SER A 30 16.17 -3.81 -8.26
CA SER A 30 15.50 -2.88 -7.37
C SER A 30 13.97 -3.08 -7.46
N PRO A 31 13.30 -3.55 -6.40
CA PRO A 31 11.83 -3.63 -6.36
C PRO A 31 11.17 -2.26 -6.60
N LEU A 32 11.80 -1.20 -6.10
CA LEU A 32 11.29 0.16 -6.28
C LEU A 32 11.31 0.60 -7.75
N THR A 33 12.40 0.27 -8.48
CA THR A 33 12.49 0.53 -9.92
C THR A 33 11.46 -0.29 -10.69
N ALA A 34 11.29 -1.57 -10.35
CA ALA A 34 10.29 -2.43 -10.96
C ALA A 34 8.87 -1.90 -10.72
N SER A 35 8.54 -1.47 -9.50
CA SER A 35 7.25 -0.85 -9.17
C SER A 35 7.01 0.44 -9.98
N ARG A 36 8.04 1.26 -10.17
CA ARG A 36 7.95 2.47 -11.00
C ARG A 36 7.63 2.15 -12.46
N LEU A 37 8.32 1.17 -13.03
CA LEU A 37 8.08 0.72 -14.40
C LEU A 37 6.67 0.13 -14.56
N LEU A 38 6.27 -0.70 -13.60
CA LEU A 38 4.93 -1.30 -13.56
C LEU A 38 3.84 -0.21 -13.45
N LEU A 39 4.00 0.76 -12.55
CA LEU A 39 3.05 1.87 -12.44
C LEU A 39 2.89 2.60 -13.77
N ARG A 40 4.00 2.95 -14.44
CA ARG A 40 3.96 3.63 -15.74
C ARG A 40 3.26 2.80 -16.81
N LEU A 41 3.54 1.51 -16.84
CA LEU A 41 2.88 0.58 -17.75
C LEU A 41 1.37 0.52 -17.50
N LEU A 42 0.97 0.30 -16.25
CA LEU A 42 -0.45 0.23 -15.86
C LEU A 42 -1.19 1.53 -16.17
N VAL A 43 -0.59 2.68 -15.85
CA VAL A 43 -1.19 4.00 -16.14
C VAL A 43 -1.31 4.21 -17.66
N ALA A 44 -0.29 3.87 -18.44
CA ALA A 44 -0.35 4.00 -19.89
C ALA A 44 -1.42 3.10 -20.52
N MET A 45 -1.62 1.90 -19.99
CA MET A 45 -2.59 0.93 -20.53
C MET A 45 -4.03 1.21 -20.10
N PHE A 46 -4.25 1.59 -18.83
CA PHE A 46 -5.59 1.61 -18.24
C PHE A 46 -6.10 3.02 -17.90
N VAL A 47 -5.20 3.99 -17.70
CA VAL A 47 -5.57 5.37 -17.36
C VAL A 47 -4.66 6.35 -18.11
N PRO A 48 -4.63 6.32 -19.46
CA PRO A 48 -3.73 7.16 -20.26
C PRO A 48 -3.94 8.66 -20.04
N TRP A 49 -5.16 9.08 -19.69
CA TRP A 49 -5.54 10.46 -19.36
C TRP A 49 -6.44 10.53 -18.13
N GLY A 50 -6.62 11.76 -17.60
CA GLY A 50 -7.45 12.00 -16.42
C GLY A 50 -6.76 11.68 -15.10
N VAL A 51 -7.54 11.53 -14.05
CA VAL A 51 -7.10 11.30 -12.68
C VAL A 51 -6.66 9.85 -12.49
N VAL A 52 -5.52 9.65 -11.82
CA VAL A 52 -5.05 8.32 -11.44
C VAL A 52 -5.53 8.02 -10.01
N VAL A 53 -6.34 6.97 -9.86
CA VAL A 53 -6.85 6.56 -8.55
C VAL A 53 -6.04 5.37 -8.04
N CYS A 54 -5.45 5.51 -6.85
CA CYS A 54 -4.67 4.47 -6.18
C CYS A 54 -5.35 4.02 -4.89
N GLY A 55 -5.46 2.72 -4.66
CA GLY A 55 -5.89 2.16 -3.38
C GLY A 55 -4.69 1.87 -2.48
N LEU A 56 -4.84 2.11 -1.18
CA LEU A 56 -3.92 1.68 -0.14
C LEU A 56 -4.65 0.74 0.80
N ASP A 57 -4.10 -0.46 0.98
CA ASP A 57 -4.67 -1.46 1.89
C ASP A 57 -3.57 -2.31 2.50
N ASP A 58 -3.76 -2.74 3.74
CA ASP A 58 -2.80 -3.62 4.39
C ASP A 58 -3.38 -5.01 4.68
N THR A 59 -2.53 -5.99 4.57
CA THR A 59 -2.90 -7.37 4.82
C THR A 59 -1.88 -8.09 5.68
N ILE A 60 -2.33 -9.10 6.42
CA ILE A 60 -1.47 -9.95 7.23
C ILE A 60 -1.37 -11.31 6.56
N GLU A 61 -0.20 -11.59 6.01
CA GLU A 61 0.15 -12.92 5.51
C GLU A 61 0.49 -13.82 6.69
N ARG A 62 -0.39 -14.76 7.01
CA ARG A 62 -0.21 -15.66 8.16
C ARG A 62 0.99 -16.59 7.95
N ARG A 63 1.95 -16.53 8.87
CA ARG A 63 3.18 -17.32 8.86
C ARG A 63 3.52 -17.80 10.26
N ARG A 64 4.02 -19.03 10.37
CA ARG A 64 4.36 -19.67 11.66
C ARG A 64 5.80 -20.16 11.77
N GLY A 65 6.65 -19.95 10.78
CA GLY A 65 8.05 -20.42 10.80
C GLY A 65 8.94 -19.58 11.72
N ASP A 66 9.82 -20.19 12.49
CA ASP A 66 10.72 -19.50 13.44
C ASP A 66 11.87 -18.78 12.74
N HIS A 67 12.21 -19.19 11.54
CA HIS A 67 13.26 -18.57 10.72
C HIS A 67 12.80 -17.32 9.95
N ILE A 68 11.53 -16.92 10.08
CA ILE A 68 11.00 -15.72 9.43
C ILE A 68 11.32 -14.50 10.30
N ARG A 69 12.41 -13.82 9.99
CA ARG A 69 12.98 -12.74 10.83
C ARG A 69 12.01 -11.58 11.09
N ALA A 70 11.23 -11.15 10.08
CA ALA A 70 10.29 -10.02 10.19
C ALA A 70 8.90 -10.43 10.67
N ARG A 71 8.72 -11.67 11.12
CA ARG A 71 7.46 -12.15 11.67
C ARG A 71 7.06 -11.36 12.92
N GLY A 72 5.84 -10.86 12.91
CA GLY A 72 5.23 -10.16 14.04
C GLY A 72 3.97 -10.85 14.54
N ILE A 73 3.42 -10.32 15.63
CA ILE A 73 2.09 -10.68 16.14
C ILE A 73 1.20 -9.46 15.97
N TYR A 74 0.11 -9.62 15.26
CA TYR A 74 -0.82 -8.56 14.91
C TYR A 74 -2.24 -8.91 15.35
N ARG A 75 -3.09 -7.89 15.52
CA ARG A 75 -4.53 -8.09 15.65
C ARG A 75 -5.10 -8.57 14.32
N ASP A 76 -5.83 -9.68 14.34
CA ASP A 76 -6.53 -10.18 13.14
C ASP A 76 -7.77 -9.30 12.89
N PRO A 77 -7.85 -8.54 11.78
CA PRO A 77 -8.96 -7.62 11.54
C PRO A 77 -10.26 -8.34 11.23
N VAL A 78 -10.20 -9.58 10.74
CA VAL A 78 -11.36 -10.37 10.35
C VAL A 78 -11.99 -11.09 11.54
N ARG A 79 -11.15 -11.59 12.44
CA ARG A 79 -11.60 -12.43 13.58
C ARG A 79 -11.77 -11.66 14.88
N SER A 80 -11.23 -10.44 14.95
CA SER A 80 -11.37 -9.60 16.14
C SER A 80 -12.64 -8.75 16.09
N SER A 81 -13.29 -8.61 17.25
CA SER A 81 -14.39 -7.66 17.47
C SER A 81 -13.98 -6.58 18.47
N HIS A 82 -14.90 -5.70 18.86
CA HIS A 82 -14.65 -4.71 19.91
C HIS A 82 -14.34 -5.37 21.26
N SER A 83 -15.02 -6.48 21.59
CA SER A 83 -14.89 -7.18 22.87
C SER A 83 -13.92 -8.37 22.83
N HIS A 84 -13.50 -8.83 21.64
CA HIS A 84 -12.66 -10.01 21.50
C HIS A 84 -11.51 -9.77 20.52
N VAL A 85 -10.28 -9.79 21.03
CA VAL A 85 -9.06 -9.58 20.23
C VAL A 85 -8.40 -10.92 19.91
N VAL A 86 -8.40 -11.27 18.63
CA VAL A 86 -7.68 -12.43 18.11
C VAL A 86 -6.33 -11.97 17.57
N LYS A 87 -5.25 -12.58 18.05
CA LYS A 87 -3.88 -12.33 17.57
C LYS A 87 -3.51 -13.34 16.50
N VAL A 88 -2.79 -12.87 15.49
CA VAL A 88 -2.26 -13.69 14.40
C VAL A 88 -0.77 -13.43 14.21
N SER A 89 -0.02 -14.51 13.99
CA SER A 89 1.40 -14.44 13.64
C SER A 89 1.57 -14.36 12.13
N GLY A 90 2.41 -13.46 11.64
CA GLY A 90 2.63 -13.32 10.21
C GLY A 90 3.50 -12.14 9.81
N LEU A 91 3.43 -11.81 8.53
CA LEU A 91 4.04 -10.64 7.91
C LEU A 91 2.95 -9.65 7.54
N ARG A 92 3.10 -8.39 7.91
CA ARG A 92 2.17 -7.33 7.52
C ARG A 92 2.70 -6.61 6.29
N TRP A 93 1.86 -6.55 5.27
CA TRP A 93 2.17 -5.92 3.99
C TRP A 93 1.23 -4.76 3.73
N LEU A 94 1.77 -3.63 3.33
CA LEU A 94 1.02 -2.51 2.79
C LEU A 94 1.13 -2.54 1.28
N CYS A 95 -0.01 -2.59 0.60
CA CYS A 95 -0.09 -2.65 -0.86
C CYS A 95 -0.65 -1.34 -1.41
N CYS A 96 0.01 -0.81 -2.44
CA CYS A 96 -0.51 0.25 -3.28
C CYS A 96 -0.96 -0.37 -4.62
N MET A 97 -2.19 -0.04 -5.04
CA MET A 97 -2.85 -0.63 -6.20
C MET A 97 -3.41 0.47 -7.10
N LEU A 98 -3.33 0.32 -8.41
CA LEU A 98 -4.09 1.14 -9.34
C LEU A 98 -5.54 0.66 -9.35
N LEU A 99 -6.48 1.56 -9.08
CA LEU A 99 -7.91 1.28 -9.19
C LEU A 99 -8.42 1.72 -10.56
N THR A 100 -8.89 0.78 -11.35
CA THR A 100 -9.34 1.06 -12.72
C THR A 100 -10.59 0.26 -13.09
N PRO A 101 -11.57 0.89 -13.77
CA PRO A 101 -12.74 0.16 -14.26
C PRO A 101 -12.32 -0.79 -15.39
N MET A 102 -12.72 -2.05 -15.26
CA MET A 102 -12.57 -3.07 -16.29
C MET A 102 -13.92 -3.26 -16.98
N GLN A 103 -14.05 -2.71 -18.20
CA GLN A 103 -15.32 -2.71 -18.93
C GLN A 103 -15.88 -4.12 -19.15
N TRP A 104 -15.04 -5.06 -19.56
CA TRP A 104 -15.43 -6.47 -19.78
C TRP A 104 -15.83 -7.21 -18.48
N ALA A 105 -15.37 -6.73 -17.31
CA ALA A 105 -15.71 -7.33 -16.00
C ALA A 105 -16.84 -6.57 -15.28
N GLY A 106 -17.28 -5.42 -15.79
CA GLY A 106 -18.32 -4.57 -15.21
C GLY A 106 -18.00 -4.08 -13.79
N ARG A 107 -16.73 -4.02 -13.39
CA ARG A 107 -16.31 -3.62 -12.03
C ARG A 107 -14.92 -2.99 -12.01
N ILE A 108 -14.61 -2.32 -10.90
CA ILE A 108 -13.28 -1.78 -10.65
C ILE A 108 -12.33 -2.90 -10.21
N TRP A 109 -11.16 -2.94 -10.83
CA TRP A 109 -10.07 -3.81 -10.42
C TRP A 109 -9.00 -3.01 -9.68
N ALA A 110 -8.43 -3.65 -8.68
CA ALA A 110 -7.27 -3.17 -7.95
C ALA A 110 -6.04 -3.91 -8.46
N LEU A 111 -5.20 -3.22 -9.24
CA LEU A 111 -3.99 -3.78 -9.84
C LEU A 111 -2.79 -3.46 -8.94
N PRO A 112 -2.21 -4.45 -8.22
CA PRO A 112 -1.09 -4.21 -7.34
C PRO A 112 0.13 -3.68 -8.11
N LEU A 113 0.74 -2.61 -7.63
CA LEU A 113 1.92 -2.01 -8.23
C LEU A 113 3.12 -1.93 -7.29
N MET A 114 2.87 -1.86 -6.00
CA MET A 114 3.91 -1.81 -4.97
C MET A 114 3.40 -2.46 -3.69
N THR A 115 4.24 -3.31 -3.10
CA THR A 115 3.96 -3.92 -1.80
C THR A 115 5.16 -3.72 -0.89
N VAL A 116 4.91 -3.20 0.31
CA VAL A 116 5.95 -2.86 1.30
C VAL A 116 5.72 -3.67 2.57
N LEU A 117 6.78 -4.31 3.06
CA LEU A 117 6.75 -5.00 4.34
C LEU A 117 6.73 -3.98 5.49
N CYS A 118 5.78 -4.16 6.42
CA CYS A 118 5.60 -3.35 7.61
C CYS A 118 5.84 -4.20 8.88
N PRO A 119 7.10 -4.41 9.27
CA PRO A 119 7.42 -5.21 10.45
C PRO A 119 6.89 -4.59 11.73
N SER A 120 6.73 -5.43 12.77
CA SER A 120 6.34 -4.97 14.09
C SER A 120 7.43 -4.14 14.77
N GLU A 121 7.05 -3.33 15.76
CA GLU A 121 7.97 -2.54 16.59
C GLU A 121 9.10 -3.40 17.17
N ARG A 122 8.78 -4.56 17.72
CA ARG A 122 9.76 -5.52 18.27
C ARG A 122 10.86 -5.89 17.25
N PHE A 123 10.52 -6.02 15.98
CA PHE A 123 11.51 -6.32 14.93
C PHE A 123 12.51 -5.18 14.76
N TYR A 124 12.04 -3.93 14.81
CA TYR A 124 12.91 -2.75 14.71
C TYR A 124 13.77 -2.58 15.96
N GLU A 125 13.23 -2.81 17.15
CA GLU A 125 13.96 -2.80 18.43
C GLU A 125 15.13 -3.79 18.41
N GLN A 126 14.89 -5.03 17.94
CA GLN A 126 15.93 -6.05 17.79
C GLN A 126 17.07 -5.65 16.82
N GLN A 127 16.83 -4.68 15.97
CA GLN A 127 17.82 -4.15 15.02
C GLN A 127 18.40 -2.80 15.44
N GLY A 128 18.02 -2.27 16.60
CA GLY A 128 18.42 -0.94 17.04
C GLY A 128 17.94 0.18 16.10
N ARG A 129 16.81 0.00 15.41
CA ARG A 129 16.27 0.95 14.42
C ARG A 129 14.95 1.53 14.91
N ARG A 130 14.65 2.78 14.49
CA ARG A 130 13.36 3.40 14.76
C ARG A 130 12.25 2.62 14.04
N HIS A 131 11.18 2.31 14.77
CA HIS A 131 9.96 1.75 14.19
C HIS A 131 9.33 2.73 13.20
N GLN A 132 8.89 2.21 12.07
CA GLN A 132 8.09 2.95 11.09
C GLN A 132 6.67 2.41 11.10
N THR A 133 5.75 3.27 11.48
CA THR A 133 4.33 2.94 11.56
C THR A 133 3.73 2.67 10.18
N LEU A 134 2.55 2.05 10.15
CA LEU A 134 1.82 1.81 8.90
C LEU A 134 1.49 3.13 8.18
N VAL A 135 1.14 4.16 8.95
CA VAL A 135 0.82 5.50 8.42
C VAL A 135 2.05 6.17 7.80
N GLU A 136 3.21 6.10 8.48
CA GLU A 136 4.48 6.59 7.91
C GLU A 136 4.85 5.85 6.62
N ARG A 137 4.58 4.54 6.54
CA ARG A 137 4.78 3.77 5.30
C ARG A 137 3.82 4.17 4.20
N ALA A 138 2.56 4.43 4.54
CA ALA A 138 1.59 4.94 3.58
C ALA A 138 2.02 6.31 3.02
N TRP A 139 2.46 7.22 3.88
CA TRP A 139 3.04 8.50 3.45
C TRP A 139 4.22 8.32 2.48
N GLN A 140 5.16 7.43 2.81
CA GLN A 140 6.31 7.14 1.94
C GLN A 140 5.86 6.66 0.55
N ILE A 141 4.86 5.77 0.49
CA ILE A 141 4.31 5.27 -0.78
C ILE A 141 3.66 6.40 -1.56
N ILE A 142 2.79 7.20 -0.93
CA ILE A 142 2.11 8.34 -1.55
C ILE A 142 3.15 9.30 -2.15
N HIS A 143 4.14 9.70 -1.36
CA HIS A 143 5.18 10.62 -1.80
C HIS A 143 5.99 10.09 -2.98
N VAL A 144 6.32 8.80 -2.97
CA VAL A 144 7.05 8.14 -4.08
C VAL A 144 6.20 8.09 -5.35
N VAL A 145 4.92 7.73 -5.25
CA VAL A 145 4.00 7.64 -6.41
C VAL A 145 3.78 9.02 -7.02
N VAL A 146 3.59 10.07 -6.20
CA VAL A 146 3.48 11.46 -6.66
C VAL A 146 4.72 11.88 -7.44
N ARG A 147 5.93 11.58 -6.94
CA ARG A 147 7.19 11.86 -7.65
C ARG A 147 7.34 11.09 -8.97
N TRP A 148 6.74 9.91 -9.08
CA TRP A 148 6.81 9.12 -10.31
C TRP A 148 5.84 9.60 -11.39
N LEU A 149 4.77 10.29 -11.00
CA LEU A 149 3.73 10.82 -11.89
C LEU A 149 3.55 12.35 -11.71
N PRO A 150 4.59 13.18 -11.90
CA PRO A 150 4.57 14.60 -11.52
C PRO A 150 3.58 15.47 -12.31
N ARG A 151 3.06 14.94 -13.43
CA ARG A 151 2.12 15.66 -14.32
C ARG A 151 0.69 15.11 -14.25
N ARG A 152 0.41 14.23 -13.28
CA ARG A 152 -0.91 13.60 -13.13
C ARG A 152 -1.55 14.03 -11.81
N ASP A 153 -2.85 14.20 -11.84
CA ASP A 153 -3.63 14.34 -10.63
C ASP A 153 -3.87 12.94 -10.04
N LEU A 154 -3.67 12.82 -8.74
CA LEU A 154 -3.66 11.56 -8.02
C LEU A 154 -4.69 11.59 -6.90
N VAL A 155 -5.50 10.55 -6.82
CA VAL A 155 -6.41 10.33 -5.70
C VAL A 155 -6.04 9.02 -5.04
N PHE A 156 -5.69 9.07 -3.75
CA PHE A 156 -5.47 7.88 -2.94
C PHE A 156 -6.74 7.57 -2.15
N VAL A 157 -7.11 6.29 -2.13
CA VAL A 157 -8.27 5.79 -1.39
C VAL A 157 -7.77 4.77 -0.37
N ALA A 158 -8.15 4.95 0.88
CA ALA A 158 -7.76 4.07 1.97
C ALA A 158 -8.90 3.88 2.97
N ASP A 159 -8.80 2.86 3.82
CA ASP A 159 -9.77 2.64 4.87
C ASP A 159 -9.63 3.62 6.05
N SER A 160 -10.48 3.49 7.08
CA SER A 160 -10.50 4.38 8.24
C SER A 160 -9.26 4.31 9.13
N SER A 161 -8.40 3.29 9.00
CA SER A 161 -7.13 3.23 9.73
C SER A 161 -6.12 4.29 9.27
N TYR A 162 -6.30 4.80 8.07
CA TYR A 162 -5.49 5.89 7.51
C TYR A 162 -6.10 7.29 7.72
N ALA A 163 -7.24 7.40 8.40
CA ALA A 163 -7.88 8.68 8.76
C ALA A 163 -7.13 9.36 9.93
N VAL A 164 -5.83 9.57 9.76
CA VAL A 164 -4.95 10.22 10.73
C VAL A 164 -4.69 11.65 10.27
N LEU A 165 -4.95 12.63 11.15
CA LEU A 165 -4.87 14.07 10.81
C LEU A 165 -3.51 14.46 10.22
N GLU A 166 -2.42 13.91 10.76
CA GLU A 166 -1.07 14.15 10.27
C GLU A 166 -0.91 13.70 8.80
N LEU A 167 -1.38 12.49 8.46
CA LEU A 167 -1.32 11.98 7.09
C LEU A 167 -2.19 12.80 6.15
N LEU A 168 -3.40 13.16 6.58
CA LEU A 168 -4.32 13.99 5.80
C LEU A 168 -3.71 15.36 5.52
N HIS A 169 -3.12 15.98 6.54
CA HIS A 169 -2.41 17.27 6.39
C HIS A 169 -1.23 17.14 5.43
N GLN A 170 -0.33 16.17 5.64
CA GLN A 170 0.82 15.95 4.76
C GLN A 170 0.42 15.77 3.30
N VAL A 171 -0.68 15.04 3.03
CA VAL A 171 -1.15 14.85 1.66
C VAL A 171 -1.78 16.12 1.10
N SER A 172 -2.47 16.93 1.92
CA SER A 172 -3.06 18.20 1.46
C SER A 172 -2.02 19.23 1.00
N GLU A 173 -0.78 19.13 1.48
CA GLU A 173 0.33 19.97 1.03
C GLU A 173 0.89 19.55 -0.36
N LEU A 174 0.49 18.40 -0.87
CA LEU A 174 0.94 17.95 -2.19
C LEU A 174 0.06 18.56 -3.30
N PRO A 175 0.65 19.23 -4.30
CA PRO A 175 -0.11 20.08 -5.24
C PRO A 175 -1.07 19.32 -6.16
N ARG A 176 -0.91 18.01 -6.30
CA ARG A 176 -1.70 17.17 -7.23
C ARG A 176 -2.10 15.84 -6.62
N ALA A 177 -2.22 15.78 -5.30
CA ALA A 177 -2.61 14.57 -4.60
C ALA A 177 -3.74 14.87 -3.62
N SER A 178 -4.65 13.92 -3.50
CA SER A 178 -5.72 13.94 -2.51
C SER A 178 -5.83 12.57 -1.87
N LEU A 179 -6.19 12.52 -0.59
CA LEU A 179 -6.48 11.28 0.12
C LEU A 179 -7.97 11.26 0.51
N ILE A 180 -8.64 10.21 0.08
CA ILE A 180 -10.02 9.91 0.47
C ILE A 180 -10.00 8.73 1.43
N THR A 181 -10.49 8.95 2.63
CA THR A 181 -10.62 7.92 3.65
C THR A 181 -11.91 8.10 4.41
N ARG A 182 -12.44 6.99 4.94
CA ARG A 182 -13.63 7.06 5.79
C ARG A 182 -13.22 7.53 7.19
N LEU A 183 -13.82 8.62 7.64
CA LEU A 183 -13.61 9.10 8.99
C LEU A 183 -14.08 8.03 10.01
N ARG A 184 -13.39 7.91 11.12
CA ARG A 184 -13.81 7.06 12.23
C ARG A 184 -15.10 7.60 12.84
N LEU A 185 -15.99 6.69 13.21
CA LEU A 185 -17.27 7.07 13.84
C LEU A 185 -17.11 7.72 15.23
N ASP A 186 -15.98 7.46 15.89
CA ASP A 186 -15.59 8.01 17.19
C ASP A 186 -14.69 9.25 17.09
N ALA A 187 -14.57 9.85 15.90
CA ALA A 187 -13.78 11.05 15.71
C ALA A 187 -14.41 12.23 16.44
N ALA A 188 -13.66 12.82 17.38
CA ALA A 188 -14.06 14.04 18.09
C ALA A 188 -13.87 15.25 17.18
N LEU A 189 -14.93 15.64 16.49
CA LEU A 189 -14.94 16.82 15.65
C LEU A 189 -15.50 18.01 16.44
N TYR A 190 -14.83 19.13 16.35
CA TYR A 190 -15.22 20.39 17.01
C TYR A 190 -15.48 21.46 15.96
N ASN A 191 -16.36 22.36 16.27
CA ASN A 191 -16.53 23.60 15.47
C ASN A 191 -15.24 24.43 15.53
N PRO A 192 -14.92 25.19 14.49
CA PRO A 192 -13.81 26.13 14.54
C PRO A 192 -13.98 27.08 15.72
N PRO A 193 -12.90 27.55 16.36
CA PRO A 193 -12.97 28.46 17.48
C PRO A 193 -13.70 29.73 17.07
N PRO A 194 -14.50 30.33 17.95
CA PRO A 194 -15.17 31.58 17.66
C PRO A 194 -14.14 32.66 17.29
N GLN A 195 -14.46 33.47 16.29
CA GLN A 195 -13.59 34.57 15.90
C GLN A 195 -13.41 35.51 17.12
N ARG A 196 -12.15 35.77 17.46
CA ARG A 196 -11.84 36.73 18.51
C ARG A 196 -12.36 38.10 18.07
N ALA A 197 -13.21 38.72 18.89
CA ALA A 197 -13.60 40.13 18.71
C ALA A 197 -12.31 40.99 18.63
N PRO A 198 -12.29 42.01 17.74
CA PRO A 198 -11.15 42.92 17.71
C PRO A 198 -11.01 43.57 19.09
N ARG A 199 -9.79 43.60 19.60
CA ARG A 199 -9.48 44.34 20.84
C ARG A 199 -9.71 45.82 20.56
N THR A 200 -10.73 46.40 21.17
CA THR A 200 -10.92 47.86 21.27
C THR A 200 -9.84 48.46 22.10
#